data_6b535448f139ef27b84e18651a7db2dd
#
_entry.id   6b535448f139ef27b84e18651a7db2dd
#
_cell.length_a   1.000
_cell.length_b   1.000
_cell.length_c   1.000
_cell.angle_alpha   90.00
_cell.angle_beta   90.00
_cell.angle_gamma   90.00
#
_symmetry.space_group_name_H-M   'P 1'
#
loop_
_entity.id
_entity.type
_entity.pdbx_description
1 polymer ?
#
loop_
_entity_poly.entity_id
_entity_poly.type
_entity_poly.pdbx_seq_one_letter_code
_entity_poly.pdbx_strand_id
1 'polypeptide(L)'
;RSIDLVNRWKKDCLDLKPDVVSILIGINDTWRRFDRNDPTSVDAYRENYRRILTELRKNLDADIILLEPFLLSVTEEQKTAWREDLDPKIHAVRELAREFDAALVPLDGIFAAASARKSPQFWAADGVHPTPEGHAMISRYWLEVAETL
;
A
#
# COMPACT_ATOMS: atom_id res chain seq x y z
N ARG A 1 3.68 -8.47 4.99
CA ARG A 1 3.71 -8.62 3.51
C ARG A 1 2.36 -9.06 2.98
N SER A 2 2.18 -8.99 1.66
CA SER A 2 0.94 -9.44 1.00
C SER A 2 0.58 -10.89 1.33
N ILE A 3 1.56 -11.80 1.34
CA ILE A 3 1.34 -13.21 1.72
C ILE A 3 0.90 -13.36 3.18
N ASP A 4 1.36 -12.51 4.08
CA ASP A 4 0.97 -12.57 5.49
C ASP A 4 -0.50 -12.16 5.67
N LEU A 5 -1.00 -11.22 4.85
CA LEU A 5 -2.44 -10.90 4.81
C LEU A 5 -3.26 -12.09 4.30
N VAL A 6 -2.82 -12.76 3.22
CA VAL A 6 -3.50 -13.95 2.70
C VAL A 6 -3.67 -15.00 3.80
N ASN A 7 -2.60 -15.26 4.57
CA ASN A 7 -2.59 -16.32 5.58
C ASN A 7 -3.52 -16.05 6.77
N ARG A 8 -3.82 -14.79 7.06
CA ARG A 8 -4.66 -14.39 8.20
C ARG A 8 -5.97 -13.70 7.81
N TRP A 9 -6.24 -13.53 6.49
CA TRP A 9 -7.32 -12.72 5.95
C TRP A 9 -8.70 -13.07 6.52
N LYS A 10 -8.98 -14.36 6.63
CA LYS A 10 -10.27 -14.81 7.18
C LYS A 10 -10.48 -14.27 8.59
N LYS A 11 -9.53 -14.50 9.49
CA LYS A 11 -9.63 -14.12 10.91
C LYS A 11 -9.57 -12.60 11.12
N ASP A 12 -8.66 -11.92 10.41
CA ASP A 12 -8.35 -10.51 10.66
C ASP A 12 -9.26 -9.56 9.88
N CYS A 13 -10.03 -10.06 8.89
CA CYS A 13 -10.92 -9.25 8.07
C CYS A 13 -12.31 -9.89 7.94
N LEU A 14 -12.45 -11.04 7.28
CA LEU A 14 -13.75 -11.58 6.91
C LEU A 14 -14.64 -11.92 8.12
N ASP A 15 -14.08 -12.50 9.16
CA ASP A 15 -14.82 -12.86 10.39
C ASP A 15 -15.29 -11.64 11.19
N LEU A 16 -14.68 -10.47 10.97
CA LEU A 16 -15.05 -9.21 11.61
C LEU A 16 -16.23 -8.51 10.92
N LYS A 17 -16.52 -8.89 9.66
CA LYS A 17 -17.61 -8.34 8.84
C LYS A 17 -17.61 -6.80 8.81
N PRO A 18 -16.51 -6.17 8.41
CA PRO A 18 -16.44 -4.71 8.32
C PRO A 18 -17.32 -4.17 7.19
N ASP A 19 -17.80 -2.94 7.35
CA ASP A 19 -18.51 -2.19 6.30
C ASP A 19 -17.51 -1.48 5.37
N VAL A 20 -16.31 -1.15 5.85
CA VAL A 20 -15.22 -0.51 5.08
C VAL A 20 -13.90 -1.23 5.34
N VAL A 21 -13.16 -1.53 4.31
CA VAL A 21 -11.83 -2.15 4.39
C VAL A 21 -10.78 -1.29 3.72
N SER A 22 -9.83 -0.78 4.50
CA SER A 22 -8.66 -0.06 3.97
C SER A 22 -7.42 -0.94 3.95
N ILE A 23 -6.69 -0.98 2.84
CA ILE A 23 -5.50 -1.81 2.69
C ILE A 23 -4.31 -0.97 2.25
N LEU A 24 -3.29 -0.90 3.11
CA LEU A 24 -1.96 -0.35 2.82
C LEU A 24 -0.93 -1.45 3.07
N ILE A 25 -0.41 -2.05 2.02
CA ILE A 25 0.57 -3.14 2.08
C ILE A 25 1.46 -3.12 0.84
N GLY A 26 2.72 -3.57 0.96
CA GLY A 26 3.61 -3.75 -0.19
C GLY A 26 5.05 -3.32 0.05
N ILE A 27 5.29 -2.33 0.91
CA ILE A 27 6.67 -1.89 1.17
C ILE A 27 7.54 -3.02 1.77
N ASN A 28 6.97 -3.87 2.63
CA ASN A 28 7.70 -5.02 3.16
C ASN A 28 7.89 -6.14 2.13
N ASP A 29 7.05 -6.23 1.10
CA ASP A 29 7.27 -7.14 -0.03
C ASP A 29 8.50 -6.74 -0.84
N THR A 30 8.82 -5.43 -0.88
CA THR A 30 10.05 -4.89 -1.45
C THR A 30 11.22 -5.00 -0.47
N TRP A 31 11.04 -4.52 0.78
CA TRP A 31 12.12 -4.46 1.76
C TRP A 31 12.78 -5.81 2.03
N ARG A 32 12.00 -6.89 2.16
CA ARG A 32 12.52 -8.23 2.46
C ARG A 32 13.47 -8.77 1.38
N ARG A 33 13.41 -8.26 0.15
CA ARG A 33 14.40 -8.54 -0.89
C ARG A 33 15.80 -8.09 -0.47
N PHE A 34 15.90 -6.90 0.14
CA PHE A 34 17.18 -6.24 0.42
C PHE A 34 17.78 -6.62 1.79
N ASP A 35 16.94 -6.81 2.82
CA ASP A 35 17.42 -7.10 4.16
C ASP A 35 17.48 -8.61 4.49
N ARG A 36 16.72 -9.44 3.77
CA ARG A 36 16.60 -10.89 4.06
C ARG A 36 16.82 -11.79 2.86
N ASN A 37 17.11 -11.23 1.70
CA ASN A 37 17.17 -11.97 0.43
C ASN A 37 15.92 -12.84 0.19
N ASP A 38 14.74 -12.29 0.54
CA ASP A 38 13.44 -12.94 0.42
C ASP A 38 12.50 -12.09 -0.45
N PRO A 39 12.72 -12.09 -1.79
CA PRO A 39 11.99 -11.26 -2.72
C PRO A 39 10.55 -11.75 -2.91
N THR A 40 9.62 -10.81 -3.02
CA THR A 40 8.28 -11.05 -3.53
C THR A 40 8.19 -10.47 -4.94
N SER A 41 8.03 -11.32 -5.96
CA SER A 41 7.85 -10.83 -7.33
C SER A 41 6.57 -10.01 -7.47
N VAL A 42 6.50 -9.13 -8.48
CA VAL A 42 5.28 -8.35 -8.74
C VAL A 42 4.07 -9.25 -9.04
N ASP A 43 4.29 -10.38 -9.71
CA ASP A 43 3.20 -11.32 -10.02
C ASP A 43 2.69 -12.03 -8.77
N ALA A 44 3.59 -12.47 -7.89
CA ALA A 44 3.22 -13.04 -6.59
C ALA A 44 2.49 -12.01 -5.71
N TYR A 45 2.97 -10.76 -5.68
CA TYR A 45 2.33 -9.66 -4.98
C TYR A 45 0.91 -9.39 -5.50
N ARG A 46 0.76 -9.27 -6.84
CA ARG A 46 -0.52 -9.05 -7.52
C ARG A 46 -1.49 -10.19 -7.22
N GLU A 47 -1.04 -11.44 -7.30
CA GLU A 47 -1.89 -12.60 -7.04
C GLU A 47 -2.33 -12.68 -5.57
N ASN A 48 -1.43 -12.45 -4.61
CA ASN A 48 -1.77 -12.38 -3.20
C ASN A 48 -2.85 -11.31 -2.95
N TYR A 49 -2.66 -10.13 -3.53
CA TYR A 49 -3.58 -9.01 -3.39
C TYR A 49 -4.95 -9.32 -4.03
N ARG A 50 -4.95 -9.83 -5.27
CA ARG A 50 -6.17 -10.25 -5.98
C ARG A 50 -6.94 -11.29 -5.17
N ARG A 51 -6.24 -12.25 -4.57
CA ARG A 51 -6.86 -13.28 -3.74
C ARG A 51 -7.62 -12.70 -2.56
N ILE A 52 -7.03 -11.78 -1.79
CA ILE A 52 -7.71 -11.17 -0.64
C ILE A 52 -8.91 -10.31 -1.07
N LEU A 53 -8.79 -9.57 -2.19
CA LEU A 53 -9.90 -8.78 -2.72
C LEU A 53 -11.04 -9.65 -3.25
N THR A 54 -10.72 -10.75 -3.94
CA THR A 54 -11.71 -11.73 -4.41
C THR A 54 -12.48 -12.33 -3.24
N GLU A 55 -11.78 -12.77 -2.18
CA GLU A 55 -12.42 -13.30 -0.98
C GLU A 55 -13.27 -12.25 -0.26
N LEU A 56 -12.83 -10.98 -0.26
CA LEU A 56 -13.62 -9.88 0.31
C LEU A 56 -14.94 -9.71 -0.43
N ARG A 57 -14.90 -9.49 -1.74
CA ARG A 57 -16.09 -9.28 -2.60
C ARG A 57 -17.04 -10.48 -2.59
N LYS A 58 -16.50 -11.70 -2.45
CA LYS A 58 -17.32 -12.93 -2.37
C LYS A 58 -18.10 -13.05 -1.07
N ASN A 59 -17.58 -12.55 0.03
CA ASN A 59 -18.10 -12.78 1.36
C ASN A 59 -18.75 -11.57 2.01
N LEU A 60 -18.41 -10.33 1.58
CA LEU A 60 -18.85 -9.09 2.20
C LEU A 60 -19.24 -8.06 1.14
N ASP A 61 -20.23 -7.26 1.47
CA ASP A 61 -20.62 -6.05 0.74
C ASP A 61 -19.98 -4.84 1.43
N ALA A 62 -18.65 -4.78 1.39
CA ALA A 62 -17.86 -3.74 2.05
C ALA A 62 -17.27 -2.78 1.03
N ASP A 63 -17.23 -1.50 1.37
CA ASP A 63 -16.45 -0.53 0.62
C ASP A 63 -14.96 -0.80 0.76
N ILE A 64 -14.22 -0.61 -0.33
CA ILE A 64 -12.79 -0.90 -0.36
C ILE A 64 -11.99 0.37 -0.67
N ILE A 65 -11.03 0.68 0.18
CA ILE A 65 -10.05 1.74 -0.04
C ILE A 65 -8.66 1.12 -0.16
N LEU A 66 -8.07 1.17 -1.33
CA LEU A 66 -6.68 0.76 -1.54
C LEU A 66 -5.76 1.97 -1.41
N LEU A 67 -4.68 1.81 -0.66
CA LEU A 67 -3.63 2.82 -0.54
C LEU A 67 -2.37 2.31 -1.23
N GLU A 68 -1.76 3.14 -2.07
CA GLU A 68 -0.48 2.78 -2.68
C GLU A 68 0.59 2.57 -1.62
N PRO A 69 1.38 1.48 -1.69
CA PRO A 69 2.64 1.45 -0.97
C PRO A 69 3.53 2.58 -1.49
N PHE A 70 4.28 3.22 -0.61
CA PHE A 70 5.11 4.37 -0.96
C PHE A 70 6.53 4.21 -0.45
N LEU A 71 7.44 4.98 -1.07
CA LEU A 71 8.83 5.09 -0.66
C LEU A 71 9.32 6.52 -0.82
N LEU A 72 9.68 7.14 0.27
CA LEU A 72 10.36 8.44 0.31
C LEU A 72 11.87 8.20 0.33
N SER A 73 12.47 8.01 -0.83
CA SER A 73 13.87 7.58 -0.95
C SER A 73 14.85 8.50 -0.23
N VAL A 74 15.44 8.02 0.86
CA VAL A 74 16.42 8.75 1.69
C VAL A 74 17.86 8.22 1.50
N THR A 75 18.02 7.07 0.84
CA THR A 75 19.32 6.49 0.47
C THR A 75 19.42 6.28 -1.04
N GLU A 76 20.64 6.14 -1.57
CA GLU A 76 20.84 5.87 -3.00
C GLU A 76 20.29 4.49 -3.40
N GLU A 77 20.40 3.49 -2.55
CA GLU A 77 19.81 2.18 -2.79
C GLU A 77 18.27 2.27 -2.91
N GLN A 78 17.62 3.06 -2.04
CA GLN A 78 16.17 3.31 -2.12
C GLN A 78 15.78 4.04 -3.40
N LYS A 79 16.59 5.00 -3.86
CA LYS A 79 16.31 5.77 -5.09
C LYS A 79 16.38 4.92 -6.35
N THR A 80 17.16 3.86 -6.34
CA THR A 80 17.39 2.98 -7.48
C THR A 80 16.76 1.61 -7.28
N ALA A 81 17.46 0.68 -6.65
CA ALA A 81 17.06 -0.72 -6.56
C ALA A 81 15.70 -0.95 -5.88
N TRP A 82 15.37 -0.16 -4.82
CA TRP A 82 14.06 -0.30 -4.19
C TRP A 82 12.93 0.25 -5.06
N ARG A 83 13.17 1.37 -5.77
CA ARG A 83 12.17 1.92 -6.71
C ARG A 83 11.90 0.95 -7.86
N GLU A 84 12.95 0.35 -8.45
CA GLU A 84 12.78 -0.66 -9.51
C GLU A 84 11.91 -1.85 -9.07
N ASP A 85 11.99 -2.24 -7.80
CA ASP A 85 11.19 -3.34 -7.24
C ASP A 85 9.78 -2.89 -6.81
N LEU A 86 9.63 -1.66 -6.24
CA LEU A 86 8.37 -1.16 -5.70
C LEU A 86 7.42 -0.62 -6.79
N ASP A 87 7.94 0.08 -7.79
CA ASP A 87 7.12 0.77 -8.79
C ASP A 87 6.14 -0.17 -9.52
N PRO A 88 6.55 -1.39 -9.94
CA PRO A 88 5.61 -2.35 -10.51
C PRO A 88 4.52 -2.79 -9.52
N LYS A 89 4.80 -2.83 -8.21
CA LYS A 89 3.81 -3.17 -7.19
C LYS A 89 2.80 -2.03 -6.97
N ILE A 90 3.26 -0.76 -7.03
CA ILE A 90 2.35 0.41 -7.03
C ILE A 90 1.39 0.33 -8.22
N HIS A 91 1.90 0.04 -9.43
CA HIS A 91 1.07 -0.16 -10.61
C HIS A 91 0.05 -1.30 -10.42
N ALA A 92 0.45 -2.42 -9.82
CA ALA A 92 -0.46 -3.52 -9.53
C ALA A 92 -1.62 -3.08 -8.62
N VAL A 93 -1.38 -2.23 -7.61
CA VAL A 93 -2.45 -1.69 -6.75
C VAL A 93 -3.43 -0.84 -7.55
N ARG A 94 -2.95 0.02 -8.47
CA ARG A 94 -3.79 0.85 -9.35
C ARG A 94 -4.67 0.01 -10.28
N GLU A 95 -4.12 -1.08 -10.83
CA GLU A 95 -4.85 -2.02 -11.67
C GLU A 95 -5.93 -2.74 -10.86
N LEU A 96 -5.59 -3.24 -9.67
CA LEU A 96 -6.51 -3.91 -8.77
C LEU A 96 -7.62 -2.98 -8.25
N ALA A 97 -7.32 -1.70 -7.99
CA ALA A 97 -8.35 -0.74 -7.62
C ALA A 97 -9.44 -0.63 -8.71
N ARG A 98 -9.04 -0.58 -9.98
CA ARG A 98 -10.00 -0.57 -11.11
C ARG A 98 -10.71 -1.92 -11.28
N GLU A 99 -9.98 -3.04 -11.15
CA GLU A 99 -10.53 -4.40 -11.31
C GLU A 99 -11.63 -4.70 -10.28
N PHE A 100 -11.48 -4.20 -9.06
CA PHE A 100 -12.38 -4.47 -7.95
C PHE A 100 -13.32 -3.30 -7.58
N ASP A 101 -13.36 -2.26 -8.41
CA ASP A 101 -14.16 -1.04 -8.14
C ASP A 101 -13.90 -0.52 -6.72
N ALA A 102 -12.63 -0.33 -6.40
CA ALA A 102 -12.16 0.15 -5.12
C ALA A 102 -11.68 1.60 -5.20
N ALA A 103 -11.97 2.39 -4.18
CA ALA A 103 -11.42 3.73 -4.06
C ALA A 103 -9.89 3.65 -3.87
N LEU A 104 -9.16 4.63 -4.39
CA LEU A 104 -7.69 4.63 -4.39
C LEU A 104 -7.14 5.90 -3.75
N VAL A 105 -6.25 5.74 -2.77
CA VAL A 105 -5.40 6.82 -2.25
C VAL A 105 -4.01 6.70 -2.87
N PRO A 106 -3.61 7.60 -3.80
CA PRO A 106 -2.34 7.51 -4.52
C PRO A 106 -1.17 8.04 -3.66
N LEU A 107 -0.87 7.37 -2.55
CA LEU A 107 0.08 7.86 -1.53
C LEU A 107 1.48 8.11 -2.07
N ASP A 108 1.99 7.27 -2.98
CA ASP A 108 3.32 7.47 -3.54
C ASP A 108 3.42 8.80 -4.30
N GLY A 109 2.43 9.10 -5.13
CA GLY A 109 2.34 10.38 -5.84
C GLY A 109 2.14 11.58 -4.90
N ILE A 110 1.31 11.43 -3.88
CA ILE A 110 1.07 12.46 -2.85
C ILE A 110 2.37 12.81 -2.12
N PHE A 111 3.10 11.81 -1.65
CA PHE A 111 4.37 12.02 -0.96
C PHE A 111 5.46 12.54 -1.89
N ALA A 112 5.50 12.12 -3.15
CA ALA A 112 6.40 12.67 -4.15
C ALA A 112 6.16 14.19 -4.32
N ALA A 113 4.92 14.62 -4.47
CA ALA A 113 4.55 16.03 -4.57
C ALA A 113 4.89 16.83 -3.28
N ALA A 114 4.63 16.24 -2.11
CA ALA A 114 4.95 16.86 -0.83
C ALA A 114 6.47 17.04 -0.62
N SER A 115 7.26 16.09 -1.11
CA SER A 115 8.73 16.09 -1.01
C SER A 115 9.40 17.17 -1.89
N ALA A 116 8.65 17.79 -2.81
CA ALA A 116 9.12 18.98 -3.52
C ALA A 116 9.22 20.24 -2.62
N ARG A 117 8.54 20.23 -1.46
CA ARG A 117 8.49 21.40 -0.53
C ARG A 117 9.17 21.14 0.81
N LYS A 118 9.21 19.90 1.26
CA LYS A 118 9.87 19.45 2.49
C LYS A 118 10.67 18.18 2.17
N SER A 119 11.83 18.01 2.83
CA SER A 119 12.66 16.82 2.59
C SER A 119 11.88 15.51 2.82
N PRO A 120 12.23 14.43 2.15
CA PRO A 120 11.64 13.10 2.38
C PRO A 120 11.61 12.71 3.85
N GLN A 121 12.69 12.99 4.59
CA GLN A 121 12.82 12.66 6.03
C GLN A 121 11.80 13.39 6.92
N PHE A 122 11.27 14.54 6.48
CA PHE A 122 10.20 15.23 7.19
C PHE A 122 8.92 14.38 7.25
N TRP A 123 8.66 13.60 6.19
CA TRP A 123 7.47 12.78 6.06
C TRP A 123 7.67 11.33 6.53
N ALA A 124 8.87 10.77 6.28
CA ALA A 124 9.28 9.45 6.74
C ALA A 124 10.79 9.45 6.97
N ALA A 125 11.24 9.35 8.21
CA ALA A 125 12.64 9.55 8.58
C ALA A 125 13.60 8.56 7.89
N ASP A 126 13.18 7.32 7.71
CA ASP A 126 13.90 6.25 7.02
C ASP A 126 13.39 5.97 5.59
N GLY A 127 12.45 6.78 5.13
CA GLY A 127 11.81 6.66 3.83
C GLY A 127 10.59 5.72 3.80
N VAL A 128 10.32 4.99 4.88
CA VAL A 128 9.30 3.92 4.95
C VAL A 128 8.28 4.16 6.06
N HIS A 129 8.75 4.49 7.27
CA HIS A 129 7.87 4.68 8.42
C HIS A 129 7.47 6.16 8.53
N PRO A 130 6.16 6.47 8.39
CA PRO A 130 5.69 7.84 8.47
C PRO A 130 5.99 8.50 9.81
N THR A 131 6.41 9.76 9.78
CA THR A 131 6.42 10.65 10.94
C THR A 131 4.99 11.03 11.33
N PRO A 132 4.77 11.75 12.45
CA PRO A 132 3.46 12.32 12.76
C PRO A 132 2.87 13.15 11.60
N GLU A 133 3.71 13.94 10.91
CA GLU A 133 3.33 14.73 9.75
C GLU A 133 2.98 13.84 8.54
N GLY A 134 3.73 12.77 8.34
CA GLY A 134 3.43 11.75 7.33
C GLY A 134 2.09 11.06 7.60
N HIS A 135 1.82 10.68 8.85
CA HIS A 135 0.53 10.12 9.25
C HIS A 135 -0.62 11.10 9.07
N ALA A 136 -0.44 12.37 9.42
CA ALA A 136 -1.46 13.41 9.20
C ALA A 136 -1.79 13.57 7.70
N MET A 137 -0.76 13.49 6.82
CA MET A 137 -0.96 13.50 5.37
C MET A 137 -1.77 12.30 4.90
N ILE A 138 -1.42 11.09 5.33
CA ILE A 138 -2.15 9.86 4.99
C ILE A 138 -3.60 9.97 5.43
N SER A 139 -3.84 10.38 6.69
CA SER A 139 -5.19 10.52 7.25
C SER A 139 -6.05 11.51 6.48
N ARG A 140 -5.46 12.65 6.09
CA ARG A 140 -6.17 13.67 5.31
C ARG A 140 -6.67 13.10 3.98
N TYR A 141 -5.79 12.51 3.19
CA TYR A 141 -6.17 11.99 1.88
C TYR A 141 -7.05 10.74 1.97
N TRP A 142 -6.89 9.94 3.03
CA TRP A 142 -7.81 8.84 3.30
C TRP A 142 -9.23 9.36 3.56
N LEU A 143 -9.38 10.41 4.38
CA LEU A 143 -10.69 11.02 4.66
C LEU A 143 -11.32 11.62 3.40
N GLU A 144 -10.54 12.36 2.59
CA GLU A 144 -11.01 12.93 1.32
C GLU A 144 -11.57 11.85 0.38
N VAL A 145 -10.95 10.66 0.34
CA VAL A 145 -11.43 9.52 -0.46
C VAL A 145 -12.62 8.84 0.22
N ALA A 146 -12.59 8.64 1.53
CA ALA A 146 -13.68 7.99 2.26
C ALA A 146 -15.00 8.76 2.18
N GLU A 147 -14.96 10.10 2.04
CA GLU A 147 -16.15 10.93 1.84
C GLU A 147 -16.85 10.70 0.48
N THR A 148 -16.22 9.96 -0.44
CA THR A 148 -16.77 9.65 -1.77
C THR A 148 -17.43 8.26 -1.87
N LEU A 149 -17.42 7.46 -0.80
CA LEU A 149 -17.97 6.10 -0.74
C LEU A 149 -19.51 6.04 -0.66
#